data_305f30fd7da5284fcce7751c33293e76
#
_entry.id   305f30fd7da5284fcce7751c33293e76
#
_cell.length_a   1.000
_cell.length_b   1.000
_cell.length_c   1.000
_cell.angle_alpha   90.00
_cell.angle_beta   90.00
_cell.angle_gamma   90.00
#
_symmetry.space_group_name_H-M   'P 1'
#
loop_
_entity.id
_entity.type
_entity.pdbx_description
1 polymer ?
#
loop_
_entity_poly.entity_id
_entity_poly.type
_entity_poly.pdbx_seq_one_letter_code
_entity_poly.pdbx_strand_id
1 'polypeptide(L)'
;LVSPDSPTHRVGGDPLDRFEKVILPESLLSLGNAFDGDGLRAWYERIQRKLADEDIGTKDEPAQPALVAELKIDGLAMALTYEQGVLTLAATRGNGTVGENVTAGVRTVRAIPLRLASPSSTSAAPPGDLFAASPAAPRSPARIEVRGEVYMGTTDFDALNDRLAAEGAKTFANPRNAAAGSLRQLDTNEPAQRPLSFFAYGLGPSDFGDGSSPSGQQEALNVLQTLGLPVSPETRRFASIDEVVAFCE
;
A
#
# COMPACT_ATOMS: atom_id res chain seq x y z
N LEU A 1 30.12 -5.95 4.81
CA LEU A 1 28.90 -6.51 4.23
C LEU A 1 27.81 -5.46 4.42
N VAL A 2 27.26 -4.90 3.35
CA VAL A 2 26.14 -3.96 3.41
C VAL A 2 24.86 -4.80 3.54
N SER A 3 24.06 -4.54 4.60
CA SER A 3 22.77 -5.22 4.80
C SER A 3 21.78 -4.80 3.73
N PRO A 4 20.86 -5.69 3.25
CA PRO A 4 19.83 -5.36 2.25
C PRO A 4 18.90 -4.20 2.65
N ASP A 5 18.77 -3.93 3.95
CA ASP A 5 17.98 -2.85 4.54
C ASP A 5 18.80 -1.62 4.93
N SER A 6 20.06 -1.55 4.51
CA SER A 6 20.93 -0.42 4.80
C SER A 6 20.37 0.90 4.24
N PRO A 7 20.44 2.01 5.00
CA PRO A 7 20.13 3.33 4.49
C PRO A 7 20.89 3.74 3.23
N THR A 8 22.05 3.10 2.96
CA THR A 8 22.84 3.35 1.75
C THR A 8 22.09 2.94 0.47
N HIS A 9 21.13 2.03 0.54
CA HIS A 9 20.27 1.67 -0.58
C HIS A 9 19.23 2.74 -0.93
N ARG A 10 19.10 3.81 -0.13
CA ARG A 10 18.27 4.99 -0.44
C ARG A 10 19.01 6.02 -1.31
N VAL A 11 20.29 5.82 -1.53
CA VAL A 11 21.11 6.64 -2.45
C VAL A 11 20.95 6.05 -3.85
N GLY A 12 20.81 6.90 -4.86
CA GLY A 12 20.75 6.48 -6.25
C GLY A 12 22.00 5.68 -6.64
N GLY A 13 21.82 4.68 -7.48
CA GLY A 13 22.86 3.83 -8.04
C GLY A 13 23.14 4.14 -9.51
N ASP A 14 23.84 3.24 -10.18
CA ASP A 14 24.10 3.36 -11.62
C ASP A 14 22.79 3.33 -12.42
N PRO A 15 22.71 4.06 -13.55
CA PRO A 15 21.55 4.05 -14.44
C PRO A 15 21.23 2.63 -14.94
N LEU A 16 19.93 2.33 -15.07
CA LEU A 16 19.44 1.05 -15.59
C LEU A 16 19.20 1.15 -17.10
N ASP A 17 19.49 0.07 -17.84
CA ASP A 17 19.22 0.04 -19.28
C ASP A 17 17.72 -0.05 -19.59
N ARG A 18 16.97 -0.78 -18.76
CA ARG A 18 15.52 -0.97 -18.87
C ARG A 18 14.94 -1.59 -17.60
N PHE A 19 13.61 -1.45 -17.41
CA PHE A 19 12.91 -2.13 -16.33
C PHE A 19 12.58 -3.59 -16.70
N GLU A 20 12.92 -4.50 -15.81
CA GLU A 20 12.53 -5.90 -15.90
C GLU A 20 11.01 -6.04 -15.72
N LYS A 21 10.39 -6.98 -16.45
CA LYS A 21 8.98 -7.33 -16.29
C LYS A 21 8.79 -8.28 -15.11
N VAL A 22 7.77 -8.01 -14.30
CA VAL A 22 7.38 -8.81 -13.13
C VAL A 22 5.97 -9.32 -13.31
N ILE A 23 5.80 -10.64 -13.21
CA ILE A 23 4.46 -11.26 -13.14
C ILE A 23 3.97 -11.10 -11.69
N LEU A 24 2.82 -10.46 -11.52
CA LEU A 24 2.20 -10.29 -10.21
C LEU A 24 1.53 -11.60 -9.79
N PRO A 25 1.75 -12.07 -8.54
CA PRO A 25 1.14 -13.32 -8.04
C PRO A 25 -0.38 -13.30 -8.09
N GLU A 26 -0.97 -12.14 -7.82
CA GLU A 26 -2.39 -11.84 -8.00
C GLU A 26 -2.57 -10.52 -8.75
N SER A 27 -3.62 -10.47 -9.55
CA SER A 27 -3.92 -9.28 -10.35
C SER A 27 -4.23 -8.06 -9.46
N LEU A 28 -3.65 -6.91 -9.82
CA LEU A 28 -4.04 -5.60 -9.30
C LEU A 28 -5.22 -5.06 -10.11
N LEU A 29 -6.41 -5.36 -9.64
CA LEU A 29 -7.66 -5.03 -10.35
C LEU A 29 -7.94 -3.53 -10.35
N SER A 30 -8.78 -3.11 -11.30
CA SER A 30 -9.37 -1.77 -11.31
C SER A 30 -10.62 -1.73 -10.44
N LEU A 31 -10.91 -0.56 -9.87
CA LEU A 31 -12.12 -0.32 -9.10
C LEU A 31 -13.27 0.08 -10.02
N GLY A 32 -14.48 -0.34 -9.68
CA GLY A 32 -15.71 0.20 -10.26
C GLY A 32 -16.03 1.59 -9.71
N ASN A 33 -16.92 2.32 -10.37
CA ASN A 33 -17.34 3.64 -9.94
C ASN A 33 -18.80 3.62 -9.49
N ALA A 34 -19.11 4.39 -8.45
CA ALA A 34 -20.44 4.87 -8.10
C ALA A 34 -20.36 6.40 -8.08
N PHE A 35 -21.36 7.09 -8.63
CA PHE A 35 -21.32 8.54 -8.80
C PHE A 35 -22.25 9.27 -7.83
N ASP A 36 -23.14 8.53 -7.15
CA ASP A 36 -24.12 9.03 -6.21
C ASP A 36 -24.46 7.98 -5.14
N GLY A 37 -25.28 8.37 -4.16
CA GLY A 37 -25.74 7.50 -3.08
C GLY A 37 -26.54 6.28 -3.58
N ASP A 38 -27.33 6.42 -4.64
CA ASP A 38 -28.11 5.31 -5.20
C ASP A 38 -27.21 4.28 -5.85
N GLY A 39 -26.16 4.71 -6.56
CA GLY A 39 -25.11 3.84 -7.11
C GLY A 39 -24.37 3.06 -6.03
N LEU A 40 -24.07 3.69 -4.88
CA LEU A 40 -23.45 3.03 -3.72
C LEU A 40 -24.38 2.00 -3.09
N ARG A 41 -25.67 2.31 -2.89
CA ARG A 41 -26.67 1.36 -2.39
C ARG A 41 -26.83 0.16 -3.32
N ALA A 42 -26.96 0.42 -4.63
CA ALA A 42 -27.04 -0.65 -5.62
C ALA A 42 -25.79 -1.54 -5.67
N TRP A 43 -24.60 -0.96 -5.43
CA TRP A 43 -23.37 -1.74 -5.27
C TRP A 43 -23.41 -2.63 -4.02
N TYR A 44 -23.85 -2.08 -2.88
CA TYR A 44 -23.95 -2.82 -1.63
C TYR A 44 -24.95 -3.98 -1.70
N GLU A 45 -26.11 -3.78 -2.31
CA GLU A 45 -27.09 -4.83 -2.58
C GLU A 45 -26.51 -5.98 -3.46
N ARG A 46 -25.63 -5.64 -4.42
CA ARG A 46 -24.93 -6.68 -5.20
C ARG A 46 -23.98 -7.50 -4.35
N ILE A 47 -23.30 -6.86 -3.39
CA ILE A 47 -22.44 -7.57 -2.44
C ILE A 47 -23.28 -8.50 -1.55
N GLN A 48 -24.39 -8.01 -1.00
CA GLN A 48 -25.28 -8.81 -0.17
C GLN A 48 -25.80 -10.05 -0.91
N ARG A 49 -26.20 -9.88 -2.18
CA ARG A 49 -26.62 -11.02 -3.02
C ARG A 49 -25.50 -12.05 -3.21
N LYS A 50 -24.28 -11.59 -3.48
CA LYS A 50 -23.14 -12.52 -3.61
C LYS A 50 -22.83 -13.25 -2.31
N LEU A 51 -22.93 -12.58 -1.17
CA LEU A 51 -22.76 -13.22 0.13
C LEU A 51 -23.84 -14.29 0.38
N ALA A 52 -25.09 -14.00 0.02
CA ALA A 52 -26.17 -14.98 0.11
C ALA A 52 -25.98 -16.20 -0.82
N ASP A 53 -25.37 -16.00 -2.00
CA ASP A 53 -25.01 -17.10 -2.90
C ASP A 53 -23.89 -17.99 -2.32
N GLU A 54 -23.13 -17.49 -1.35
CA GLU A 54 -22.08 -18.21 -0.60
C GLU A 54 -22.54 -18.63 0.82
N ASP A 55 -23.86 -18.73 1.04
CA ASP A 55 -24.49 -19.08 2.32
C ASP A 55 -24.16 -18.12 3.49
N ILE A 56 -23.78 -16.86 3.19
CA ILE A 56 -23.55 -15.81 4.19
C ILE A 56 -24.78 -14.88 4.19
N GLY A 57 -25.67 -15.08 5.16
CA GLY A 57 -26.98 -14.45 5.17
C GLY A 57 -27.98 -15.15 4.23
N THR A 58 -29.16 -14.59 4.10
CA THR A 58 -30.22 -15.08 3.20
C THR A 58 -30.85 -13.94 2.41
N LYS A 59 -31.75 -14.23 1.46
CA LYS A 59 -32.50 -13.18 0.75
C LYS A 59 -33.44 -12.41 1.66
N ASP A 60 -33.99 -13.06 2.69
CA ASP A 60 -34.93 -12.47 3.64
C ASP A 60 -34.19 -11.79 4.80
N GLU A 61 -32.97 -12.27 5.16
CA GLU A 61 -32.09 -11.68 6.15
C GLU A 61 -30.68 -11.51 5.53
N PRO A 62 -30.48 -10.45 4.70
CA PRO A 62 -29.21 -10.24 4.01
C PRO A 62 -28.10 -9.89 4.99
N ALA A 63 -26.90 -10.41 4.73
CA ALA A 63 -25.72 -10.06 5.49
C ALA A 63 -25.50 -8.53 5.49
N GLN A 64 -25.03 -8.00 6.62
CA GLN A 64 -24.74 -6.59 6.82
C GLN A 64 -23.21 -6.39 7.05
N PRO A 65 -22.34 -6.60 6.04
CA PRO A 65 -20.93 -6.41 6.22
C PRO A 65 -20.61 -4.95 6.54
N ALA A 66 -19.74 -4.74 7.53
CA ALA A 66 -19.21 -3.41 7.79
C ALA A 66 -18.36 -2.94 6.61
N LEU A 67 -18.32 -1.65 6.39
CA LEU A 67 -17.65 -1.00 5.28
C LEU A 67 -16.44 -0.20 5.76
N VAL A 68 -15.43 -0.10 4.92
CA VAL A 68 -14.29 0.81 5.11
C VAL A 68 -14.27 1.77 3.93
N ALA A 69 -14.28 3.08 4.22
CA ALA A 69 -14.08 4.12 3.22
C ALA A 69 -12.64 4.65 3.34
N GLU A 70 -11.99 4.81 2.22
CA GLU A 70 -10.61 5.27 2.09
C GLU A 70 -10.51 6.31 0.97
N LEU A 71 -9.57 7.25 1.11
CA LEU A 71 -9.27 8.15 0.00
C LEU A 71 -8.66 7.38 -1.16
N LYS A 72 -9.22 7.58 -2.36
CA LYS A 72 -8.60 7.08 -3.58
C LYS A 72 -7.50 8.04 -4.01
N ILE A 73 -6.30 7.79 -3.50
CA ILE A 73 -5.11 8.57 -3.85
C ILE A 73 -4.82 8.42 -5.35
N ASP A 74 -4.46 9.53 -5.98
CA ASP A 74 -4.11 9.57 -7.41
C ASP A 74 -2.59 9.58 -7.58
N GLY A 75 -2.02 8.43 -7.84
CA GLY A 75 -0.60 8.20 -7.98
C GLY A 75 -0.27 7.01 -8.88
N LEU A 76 0.72 6.22 -8.50
CA LEU A 76 1.13 5.00 -9.18
C LEU A 76 0.93 3.80 -8.26
N ALA A 77 -0.01 2.93 -8.62
CA ALA A 77 -0.30 1.71 -7.87
C ALA A 77 0.87 0.72 -7.92
N MET A 78 1.21 0.15 -6.77
CA MET A 78 2.34 -0.72 -6.56
C MET A 78 2.02 -1.95 -5.74
N ALA A 79 2.76 -3.03 -6.02
CA ALA A 79 2.94 -4.17 -5.13
C ALA A 79 4.37 -4.14 -4.57
N LEU A 80 4.49 -4.14 -3.24
CA LEU A 80 5.76 -4.20 -2.51
C LEU A 80 5.86 -5.56 -1.85
N THR A 81 6.88 -6.34 -2.21
CA THR A 81 7.13 -7.64 -1.57
C THR A 81 8.21 -7.48 -0.51
N TYR A 82 7.88 -7.93 0.70
CA TYR A 82 8.85 -8.07 1.79
C TYR A 82 9.04 -9.55 2.10
N GLU A 83 10.29 -9.97 2.22
CA GLU A 83 10.68 -11.30 2.65
C GLU A 83 11.49 -11.20 3.94
N GLN A 84 11.11 -11.94 4.95
CA GLN A 84 11.69 -11.85 6.30
C GLN A 84 11.74 -10.38 6.81
N GLY A 85 10.71 -9.61 6.47
CA GLY A 85 10.58 -8.20 6.82
C GLY A 85 11.43 -7.23 6.01
N VAL A 86 12.18 -7.66 5.00
CA VAL A 86 13.04 -6.80 4.14
C VAL A 86 12.38 -6.61 2.78
N LEU A 87 12.37 -5.38 2.26
CA LEU A 87 11.88 -5.06 0.91
C LEU A 87 12.78 -5.70 -0.15
N THR A 88 12.26 -6.72 -0.84
CA THR A 88 12.97 -7.46 -1.89
C THR A 88 12.55 -7.04 -3.29
N LEU A 89 11.28 -6.70 -3.48
CA LEU A 89 10.73 -6.36 -4.80
C LEU A 89 9.69 -5.24 -4.68
N ALA A 90 9.71 -4.31 -5.64
CA ALA A 90 8.62 -3.36 -5.88
C ALA A 90 8.25 -3.40 -7.36
N ALA A 91 6.98 -3.67 -7.65
CA ALA A 91 6.46 -3.77 -9.00
C ALA A 91 5.30 -2.79 -9.23
N THR A 92 5.26 -2.14 -10.39
CA THR A 92 4.10 -1.35 -10.79
C THR A 92 2.92 -2.26 -11.11
N ARG A 93 1.70 -1.70 -11.10
CA ARG A 93 0.50 -2.45 -11.53
C ARG A 93 0.60 -2.93 -12.98
N GLY A 94 1.22 -2.16 -13.87
CA GLY A 94 1.25 -2.45 -15.30
C GLY A 94 -0.15 -2.63 -15.88
N ASN A 95 -0.38 -3.75 -16.56
CA ASN A 95 -1.70 -4.12 -17.10
C ASN A 95 -2.61 -4.86 -16.10
N GLY A 96 -2.17 -4.97 -14.86
CA GLY A 96 -2.87 -5.69 -13.78
C GLY A 96 -2.27 -7.05 -13.45
N THR A 97 -1.61 -7.72 -14.40
CA THR A 97 -0.97 -9.03 -14.22
C THR A 97 0.54 -8.99 -14.42
N VAL A 98 1.03 -8.06 -15.23
CA VAL A 98 2.46 -7.87 -15.49
C VAL A 98 2.81 -6.41 -15.26
N GLY A 99 3.69 -6.17 -14.30
CA GLY A 99 4.23 -4.85 -13.96
C GLY A 99 5.68 -4.68 -14.39
N GLU A 100 6.29 -3.60 -13.91
CA GLU A 100 7.71 -3.28 -14.09
C GLU A 100 8.39 -3.28 -12.73
N ASN A 101 9.57 -3.89 -12.65
CA ASN A 101 10.43 -3.86 -11.46
C ASN A 101 10.99 -2.44 -11.28
N VAL A 102 10.52 -1.76 -10.27
CA VAL A 102 10.94 -0.39 -9.90
C VAL A 102 11.58 -0.34 -8.52
N THR A 103 12.08 -1.46 -8.04
CA THR A 103 12.63 -1.62 -6.68
C THR A 103 13.71 -0.58 -6.38
N ALA A 104 14.62 -0.32 -7.31
CA ALA A 104 15.68 0.66 -7.12
C ALA A 104 15.13 2.08 -6.87
N GLY A 105 14.15 2.52 -7.67
CA GLY A 105 13.48 3.81 -7.50
C GLY A 105 12.67 3.87 -6.20
N VAL A 106 11.92 2.80 -5.89
CA VAL A 106 11.11 2.72 -4.66
C VAL A 106 11.95 2.80 -3.39
N ARG A 107 13.14 2.25 -3.38
CA ARG A 107 14.07 2.35 -2.24
C ARG A 107 14.44 3.80 -1.90
N THR A 108 14.34 4.73 -2.83
CA THR A 108 14.58 6.16 -2.59
C THR A 108 13.40 6.86 -1.93
N VAL A 109 12.19 6.28 -1.97
CA VAL A 109 10.98 6.85 -1.36
C VAL A 109 11.04 6.68 0.16
N ARG A 110 11.24 7.78 0.89
CA ARG A 110 11.44 7.75 2.35
C ARG A 110 10.25 7.21 3.14
N ALA A 111 9.03 7.37 2.61
CA ALA A 111 7.81 6.88 3.22
C ALA A 111 7.69 5.35 3.19
N ILE A 112 8.47 4.67 2.35
CA ILE A 112 8.46 3.20 2.24
C ILE A 112 9.60 2.64 3.10
N PRO A 113 9.31 1.86 4.17
CA PRO A 113 10.34 1.24 5.00
C PRO A 113 11.09 0.17 4.20
N LEU A 114 12.43 0.18 4.26
CA LEU A 114 13.25 -0.91 3.67
C LEU A 114 13.17 -2.18 4.51
N ARG A 115 12.84 -2.03 5.80
CA ARG A 115 12.54 -3.11 6.74
C ARG A 115 11.27 -2.79 7.49
N LEU A 116 10.36 -3.76 7.53
CA LEU A 116 9.15 -3.67 8.34
C LEU A 116 9.49 -3.61 9.82
N ALA A 117 8.69 -2.87 10.57
CA ALA A 117 8.78 -2.89 12.02
C ALA A 117 8.47 -4.32 12.53
N SER A 118 9.31 -4.82 13.42
CA SER A 118 8.94 -6.01 14.17
C SER A 118 7.84 -5.60 15.15
N PRO A 119 6.70 -6.34 15.20
CA PRO A 119 5.73 -6.10 16.25
C PRO A 119 6.46 -6.25 17.60
N SER A 120 6.76 -5.11 18.22
CA SER A 120 7.37 -5.13 19.55
C SER A 120 6.37 -5.76 20.49
N SER A 121 6.78 -6.79 21.22
CA SER A 121 6.11 -7.19 22.44
C SER A 121 6.22 -6.02 23.43
N THR A 122 5.33 -5.03 23.31
CA THR A 122 5.10 -4.02 24.35
C THR A 122 4.27 -4.66 25.48
N SER A 123 4.81 -5.72 26.03
CA SER A 123 4.53 -6.13 27.39
C SER A 123 5.90 -6.11 28.09
N ALA A 124 6.21 -4.97 28.69
CA ALA A 124 7.22 -4.96 29.71
C ALA A 124 6.78 -5.96 30.78
N ALA A 125 7.38 -7.15 30.79
CA ALA A 125 7.28 -8.03 31.95
C ALA A 125 7.76 -7.23 33.16
N PRO A 126 7.07 -7.30 34.30
CA PRO A 126 7.55 -6.63 35.50
C PRO A 126 8.97 -7.14 35.80
N PRO A 127 9.90 -6.25 36.22
CA PRO A 127 11.25 -6.64 36.50
C PRO A 127 11.27 -7.63 37.67
N GLY A 128 11.56 -8.90 37.40
CA GLY A 128 11.69 -9.89 38.48
C GLY A 128 11.62 -11.36 38.08
N ASP A 129 11.22 -11.72 36.88
CA ASP A 129 11.16 -13.13 36.50
C ASP A 129 12.12 -13.46 35.34
N LEU A 130 13.36 -13.82 35.73
CA LEU A 130 14.45 -14.19 34.83
C LEU A 130 14.20 -15.51 34.05
N PHE A 131 13.11 -16.23 34.37
CA PHE A 131 12.76 -17.52 33.80
C PHE A 131 11.38 -17.57 33.17
N ALA A 132 10.63 -16.46 33.14
CA ALA A 132 9.41 -16.40 32.36
C ALA A 132 9.79 -16.51 30.88
N ALA A 133 9.43 -17.63 30.24
CA ALA A 133 9.50 -17.76 28.80
C ALA A 133 8.67 -16.61 28.21
N SER A 134 9.35 -15.58 27.70
CA SER A 134 8.68 -14.51 26.92
C SER A 134 7.87 -15.21 25.81
N PRO A 135 6.56 -14.93 25.68
CA PRO A 135 5.83 -15.39 24.52
C PRO A 135 6.64 -14.91 23.30
N ALA A 136 6.93 -15.83 22.38
CA ALA A 136 7.74 -15.53 21.20
C ALA A 136 7.18 -14.26 20.56
N ALA A 137 8.03 -13.23 20.45
CA ALA A 137 7.64 -11.98 19.81
C ALA A 137 7.03 -12.33 18.44
N PRO A 138 5.88 -11.74 18.08
CA PRO A 138 5.27 -12.02 16.79
C PRO A 138 6.34 -11.81 15.71
N ARG A 139 6.62 -12.86 14.96
CA ARG A 139 7.65 -12.84 13.92
C ARG A 139 7.14 -11.99 12.75
N SER A 140 8.03 -11.23 12.13
CA SER A 140 7.72 -10.63 10.83
C SER A 140 7.23 -11.73 9.89
N PRO A 141 6.19 -11.47 9.06
CA PRO A 141 5.73 -12.45 8.08
C PRO A 141 6.89 -13.00 7.27
N ALA A 142 6.87 -14.31 6.96
CA ALA A 142 7.88 -14.91 6.11
C ALA A 142 7.91 -14.23 4.73
N ARG A 143 6.73 -13.94 4.21
CA ARG A 143 6.52 -13.13 3.01
C ARG A 143 5.22 -12.33 3.15
N ILE A 144 5.26 -11.06 2.75
CA ILE A 144 4.08 -10.20 2.68
C ILE A 144 4.13 -9.36 1.41
N GLU A 145 3.01 -9.30 0.69
CA GLU A 145 2.80 -8.36 -0.40
C GLU A 145 1.91 -7.22 0.10
N VAL A 146 2.45 -6.00 0.03
CA VAL A 146 1.76 -4.77 0.40
C VAL A 146 1.32 -4.06 -0.88
N ARG A 147 0.05 -3.72 -0.96
CA ARG A 147 -0.52 -2.94 -2.06
C ARG A 147 -0.70 -1.50 -1.61
N GLY A 148 -0.27 -0.56 -2.44
CA GLY A 148 -0.30 0.86 -2.09
C GLY A 148 -0.15 1.76 -3.29
N GLU A 149 -0.20 3.05 -3.03
CA GLU A 149 -0.04 4.11 -4.04
C GLU A 149 1.17 4.97 -3.70
N VAL A 150 2.13 5.07 -4.62
CA VAL A 150 3.15 6.11 -4.57
C VAL A 150 2.60 7.35 -5.24
N TYR A 151 2.67 8.48 -4.56
CA TYR A 151 2.11 9.73 -5.03
C TYR A 151 3.04 10.91 -4.74
N MET A 152 2.76 12.04 -5.37
CA MET A 152 3.38 13.34 -5.09
C MET A 152 2.31 14.26 -4.51
N GLY A 153 2.59 14.91 -3.39
CA GLY A 153 1.71 15.92 -2.82
C GLY A 153 1.57 17.12 -3.76
N THR A 154 0.45 17.83 -3.70
CA THR A 154 0.16 18.97 -4.59
C THR A 154 1.22 20.08 -4.45
N THR A 155 1.58 20.43 -3.23
CA THR A 155 2.63 21.45 -2.97
C THR A 155 3.98 21.04 -3.56
N ASP A 156 4.36 19.76 -3.45
CA ASP A 156 5.62 19.26 -4.00
C ASP A 156 5.60 19.22 -5.53
N PHE A 157 4.44 18.89 -6.10
CA PHE A 157 4.22 18.91 -7.54
C PHE A 157 4.35 20.32 -8.12
N ASP A 158 3.75 21.31 -7.48
CA ASP A 158 3.84 22.72 -7.91
C ASP A 158 5.29 23.20 -7.86
N ALA A 159 5.99 22.95 -6.75
CA ALA A 159 7.40 23.29 -6.59
C ALA A 159 8.32 22.61 -7.63
N LEU A 160 8.02 21.32 -7.95
CA LEU A 160 8.74 20.60 -9.00
C LEU A 160 8.54 21.24 -10.36
N ASN A 161 7.30 21.58 -10.72
CA ASN A 161 6.99 22.19 -12.01
C ASN A 161 7.58 23.61 -12.15
N ASP A 162 7.57 24.42 -11.07
CA ASP A 162 8.21 25.74 -11.06
C ASP A 162 9.71 25.63 -11.33
N ARG A 163 10.38 24.66 -10.70
CA ARG A 163 11.81 24.39 -10.94
C ARG A 163 12.07 23.97 -12.39
N LEU A 164 11.30 23.00 -12.90
CA LEU A 164 11.43 22.52 -14.28
C LEU A 164 11.22 23.65 -15.29
N ALA A 165 10.22 24.50 -15.05
CA ALA A 165 9.96 25.68 -15.90
C ALA A 165 11.14 26.67 -15.88
N ALA A 166 11.72 26.93 -14.71
CA ALA A 166 12.88 27.80 -14.57
C ALA A 166 14.12 27.26 -15.29
N GLU A 167 14.27 25.94 -15.36
CA GLU A 167 15.33 25.24 -16.09
C GLU A 167 15.02 25.08 -17.59
N GLY A 168 13.85 25.54 -18.06
CA GLY A 168 13.40 25.36 -19.46
C GLY A 168 13.08 23.91 -19.82
N ALA A 169 12.88 23.06 -18.81
CA ALA A 169 12.54 21.65 -18.97
C ALA A 169 11.02 21.46 -19.10
N LYS A 170 10.62 20.27 -19.59
CA LYS A 170 9.19 19.94 -19.72
C LYS A 170 8.57 19.69 -18.36
N THR A 171 7.48 20.40 -18.05
CA THR A 171 6.68 20.22 -16.84
C THR A 171 5.76 18.99 -16.93
N PHE A 172 5.30 18.48 -15.80
CA PHE A 172 4.32 17.41 -15.71
C PHE A 172 2.89 17.96 -15.72
N ALA A 173 1.97 17.24 -16.34
CA ALA A 173 0.57 17.64 -16.46
C ALA A 173 -0.22 17.50 -15.15
N ASN A 174 0.15 16.55 -14.29
CA ASN A 174 -0.51 16.28 -13.01
C ASN A 174 0.43 15.53 -12.05
N PRO A 175 0.11 15.49 -10.72
CA PRO A 175 0.91 14.80 -9.71
C PRO A 175 1.13 13.30 -10.00
N ARG A 176 0.13 12.61 -10.55
CA ARG A 176 0.23 11.19 -10.95
C ARG A 176 1.33 10.98 -11.99
N ASN A 177 1.36 11.82 -13.03
CA ASN A 177 2.38 11.74 -14.08
C ASN A 177 3.78 12.08 -13.52
N ALA A 178 3.86 13.02 -12.58
CA ALA A 178 5.10 13.36 -11.90
C ALA A 178 5.61 12.18 -11.05
N ALA A 179 4.75 11.53 -10.28
CA ALA A 179 5.11 10.36 -9.49
C ALA A 179 5.54 9.18 -10.39
N ALA A 180 4.73 8.84 -11.41
CA ALA A 180 5.04 7.78 -12.35
C ALA A 180 6.32 8.04 -13.14
N GLY A 181 6.51 9.28 -13.62
CA GLY A 181 7.72 9.70 -14.33
C GLY A 181 8.96 9.67 -13.44
N SER A 182 8.81 9.98 -12.15
CA SER A 182 9.92 9.94 -11.19
C SER A 182 10.40 8.51 -10.93
N LEU A 183 9.48 7.58 -10.67
CA LEU A 183 9.84 6.18 -10.39
C LEU A 183 10.33 5.41 -11.61
N ARG A 184 9.94 5.84 -12.81
CA ARG A 184 10.36 5.26 -14.08
C ARG A 184 11.61 5.90 -14.67
N GLN A 185 12.34 6.66 -13.88
CA GLN A 185 13.69 7.09 -14.30
C GLN A 185 14.66 5.91 -14.20
N LEU A 186 15.46 5.73 -15.24
CA LEU A 186 16.52 4.74 -15.24
C LEU A 186 17.68 5.16 -14.34
N ASP A 187 17.89 6.47 -14.20
CA ASP A 187 18.81 7.04 -13.21
C ASP A 187 18.08 7.21 -11.88
N THR A 188 18.47 6.41 -10.90
CA THR A 188 17.86 6.42 -9.56
C THR A 188 18.22 7.66 -8.71
N ASN A 189 19.12 8.52 -9.15
CA ASN A 189 19.38 9.81 -8.50
C ASN A 189 18.21 10.78 -8.70
N GLU A 190 17.50 10.71 -9.81
CA GLU A 190 16.32 11.55 -10.10
C GLU A 190 15.17 11.31 -9.10
N PRO A 191 14.69 10.06 -8.88
CA PRO A 191 13.68 9.78 -7.86
C PRO A 191 14.09 10.23 -6.46
N ALA A 192 15.36 10.07 -6.09
CA ALA A 192 15.88 10.47 -4.78
C ALA A 192 15.76 11.98 -4.50
N GLN A 193 15.72 12.81 -5.54
CA GLN A 193 15.59 14.27 -5.46
C GLN A 193 14.12 14.73 -5.50
N ARG A 194 13.16 13.84 -5.75
CA ARG A 194 11.74 14.16 -5.87
C ARG A 194 10.99 13.71 -4.63
N PRO A 195 10.21 14.59 -3.99
CA PRO A 195 9.47 14.25 -2.78
C PRO A 195 8.28 13.36 -3.12
N LEU A 196 8.50 12.03 -3.05
CA LEU A 196 7.46 11.04 -3.21
C LEU A 196 6.99 10.54 -1.85
N SER A 197 5.69 10.33 -1.75
CA SER A 197 5.00 9.77 -0.60
C SER A 197 4.35 8.44 -0.96
N PHE A 198 3.87 7.71 0.06
CA PHE A 198 3.25 6.40 -0.12
C PHE A 198 2.14 6.20 0.90
N PHE A 199 1.03 5.62 0.48
CA PHE A 199 0.06 5.01 1.38
C PHE A 199 -0.20 3.57 0.99
N ALA A 200 -0.11 2.67 1.98
CA ALA A 200 -0.58 1.30 1.86
C ALA A 200 -2.10 1.28 1.99
N TYR A 201 -2.77 0.53 1.11
CA TYR A 201 -4.22 0.38 1.14
C TYR A 201 -4.69 -1.08 1.14
N GLY A 202 -3.78 -2.05 1.17
CA GLY A 202 -4.20 -3.44 1.24
C GLY A 202 -3.05 -4.42 1.24
N LEU A 203 -3.41 -5.67 1.45
CA LEU A 203 -2.52 -6.82 1.39
C LEU A 203 -2.81 -7.61 0.11
N GLY A 204 -1.75 -8.11 -0.50
CA GLY A 204 -1.78 -9.19 -1.47
C GLY A 204 -1.45 -10.53 -0.82
N PRO A 205 -1.02 -11.53 -1.61
CA PRO A 205 -0.63 -12.84 -1.09
C PRO A 205 0.44 -12.73 -0.02
N SER A 206 0.14 -13.24 1.18
CA SER A 206 0.96 -13.08 2.36
C SER A 206 1.03 -14.37 3.17
N ASP A 207 2.19 -14.65 3.75
CA ASP A 207 2.43 -15.79 4.64
C ASP A 207 2.83 -15.26 6.03
N PHE A 208 1.89 -15.33 6.97
CA PHE A 208 2.10 -14.93 8.36
C PHE A 208 2.73 -16.04 9.22
N GLY A 209 2.94 -17.24 8.66
CA GLY A 209 3.65 -18.34 9.30
C GLY A 209 2.82 -19.17 10.28
N ASP A 210 1.66 -18.67 10.72
CA ASP A 210 0.71 -19.35 11.61
C ASP A 210 -0.62 -19.69 10.92
N GLY A 211 -0.72 -19.43 9.62
CA GLY A 211 -1.94 -19.61 8.84
C GLY A 211 -3.02 -18.56 9.11
N SER A 212 -2.73 -17.53 9.92
CA SER A 212 -3.64 -16.41 10.12
C SER A 212 -3.71 -15.53 8.87
N SER A 213 -4.84 -14.87 8.69
CA SER A 213 -5.03 -13.81 7.69
C SER A 213 -5.99 -12.79 8.26
N PRO A 214 -5.83 -11.50 7.95
CA PRO A 214 -6.79 -10.49 8.34
C PRO A 214 -8.20 -10.85 7.84
N SER A 215 -9.18 -10.77 8.74
CA SER A 215 -10.58 -11.11 8.47
C SER A 215 -11.31 -10.07 7.60
N GLY A 216 -10.68 -8.92 7.37
CA GLY A 216 -11.25 -7.85 6.57
C GLY A 216 -10.31 -6.65 6.43
N GLN A 217 -10.78 -5.65 5.67
CA GLN A 217 -9.99 -4.49 5.30
C GLN A 217 -9.44 -3.70 6.49
N GLN A 218 -10.25 -3.45 7.53
CA GLN A 218 -9.79 -2.71 8.69
C GLN A 218 -8.64 -3.43 9.41
N GLU A 219 -8.72 -4.74 9.54
CA GLU A 219 -7.66 -5.53 10.17
C GLU A 219 -6.39 -5.54 9.31
N ALA A 220 -6.53 -5.67 7.98
CA ALA A 220 -5.42 -5.56 7.06
C ALA A 220 -4.67 -4.23 7.20
N LEU A 221 -5.41 -3.11 7.29
CA LEU A 221 -4.82 -1.78 7.48
C LEU A 221 -4.13 -1.65 8.85
N ASN A 222 -4.71 -2.22 9.90
CA ASN A 222 -4.09 -2.24 11.24
C ASN A 222 -2.77 -3.04 11.23
N VAL A 223 -2.74 -4.18 10.53
CA VAL A 223 -1.51 -4.96 10.34
C VAL A 223 -0.46 -4.13 9.62
N LEU A 224 -0.80 -3.44 8.53
CA LEU A 224 0.11 -2.58 7.78
C LEU A 224 0.70 -1.46 8.66
N GLN A 225 -0.14 -0.80 9.46
CA GLN A 225 0.33 0.22 10.41
C GLN A 225 1.27 -0.35 11.47
N THR A 226 0.95 -1.53 12.02
CA THR A 226 1.80 -2.22 13.01
C THR A 226 3.17 -2.58 12.44
N LEU A 227 3.21 -2.89 11.16
CA LEU A 227 4.46 -3.17 10.42
C LEU A 227 5.23 -1.90 10.01
N GLY A 228 4.72 -0.71 10.37
CA GLY A 228 5.38 0.57 10.11
C GLY A 228 5.11 1.16 8.73
N LEU A 229 4.13 0.64 8.01
CA LEU A 229 3.71 1.18 6.72
C LEU A 229 2.70 2.32 6.92
N PRO A 230 2.84 3.45 6.19
CA PRO A 230 1.86 4.53 6.28
C PRO A 230 0.55 4.11 5.63
N VAL A 231 -0.55 4.30 6.36
CA VAL A 231 -1.93 4.14 5.91
C VAL A 231 -2.60 5.52 5.96
N SER A 232 -3.52 5.79 5.06
CA SER A 232 -4.23 7.07 5.04
C SER A 232 -4.93 7.34 6.38
N PRO A 233 -4.73 8.51 7.00
CA PRO A 233 -5.42 8.88 8.23
C PRO A 233 -6.91 9.13 8.03
N GLU A 234 -7.36 9.32 6.78
CA GLU A 234 -8.76 9.55 6.42
C GLU A 234 -9.56 8.25 6.25
N THR A 235 -8.96 7.10 6.57
CA THR A 235 -9.65 5.81 6.56
C THR A 235 -10.70 5.76 7.67
N ARG A 236 -11.93 5.38 7.32
CA ARG A 236 -13.06 5.28 8.27
C ARG A 236 -13.84 4.00 8.09
N ARG A 237 -14.24 3.40 9.22
CA ARG A 237 -15.13 2.23 9.25
C ARG A 237 -16.56 2.65 9.52
N PHE A 238 -17.51 2.06 8.79
CA PHE A 238 -18.93 2.31 8.88
C PHE A 238 -19.69 0.99 9.11
N ALA A 239 -20.78 1.06 9.88
CA ALA A 239 -21.62 -0.09 10.14
C ALA A 239 -22.68 -0.31 9.05
N SER A 240 -23.03 0.72 8.29
CA SER A 240 -24.07 0.66 7.26
C SER A 240 -23.69 1.43 6.00
N ILE A 241 -24.36 1.09 4.90
CA ILE A 241 -24.20 1.82 3.63
C ILE A 241 -24.73 3.25 3.71
N ASP A 242 -25.77 3.51 4.51
CA ASP A 242 -26.32 4.86 4.66
C ASP A 242 -25.37 5.81 5.36
N GLU A 243 -24.57 5.30 6.32
CA GLU A 243 -23.50 6.09 6.94
C GLU A 243 -22.41 6.43 5.92
N VAL A 244 -22.06 5.52 4.98
CA VAL A 244 -21.09 5.79 3.91
C VAL A 244 -21.64 6.85 2.96
N VAL A 245 -22.91 6.73 2.54
CA VAL A 245 -23.56 7.72 1.66
C VAL A 245 -23.51 9.09 2.31
N ALA A 246 -23.95 9.21 3.58
CA ALA A 246 -23.94 10.48 4.32
C ALA A 246 -22.52 11.05 4.53
N PHE A 247 -21.51 10.21 4.52
CA PHE A 247 -20.11 10.65 4.60
C PHE A 247 -19.56 11.18 3.27
N CYS A 248 -20.07 10.66 2.14
CA CYS A 248 -19.63 11.05 0.81
C CYS A 248 -20.35 12.31 0.26
N GLU A 249 -21.54 12.63 0.75
CA GLU A 249 -22.32 13.84 0.42
C GLU A 249 -21.85 15.06 1.21
#